data_6783f12b15e2b6504fd3a51dbb70080c
#
_entry.id   6783f12b15e2b6504fd3a51dbb70080c
#
_cell.length_a   1.000
_cell.length_b   1.000
_cell.length_c   1.000
_cell.angle_alpha   90.00
_cell.angle_beta   90.00
_cell.angle_gamma   90.00
#
_symmetry.space_group_name_H-M   'P 1'
#
loop_
_entity.id
_entity.type
_entity.pdbx_description
1 polymer ?
#
loop_
_entity_poly.entity_id
_entity_poly.type
_entity_poly.pdbx_seq_one_letter_code
_entity_poly.pdbx_strand_id
1 'polypeptide(L)'
;PVRDSIRLYWSHCGTYRLHHHEVLGVPQLNSLDGCRKLGSEVAASGLTALKTNMFLFDGNEPKMYMAGFSTRREDQGSWDLALNPHDGVTAAVRDQLMALQEGAGPEVKVLLDMNFNFKTEGYLTMVRALDDLGLMWFEIDTYDPEALRDIRRACKTPIASCESLYGRRQYKPFLEQHAMDVAIIDVPWNGILESLKIAAMAEPYEINVAPHNFYGHLSTLMSA
;
A
#
# COMPACT_ATOMS: atom_id res chain seq x y z
N PRO A 1 -0.54 -29.90 -3.30
CA PRO A 1 -0.20 -28.48 -3.37
C PRO A 1 0.55 -28.18 -4.64
N VAL A 2 0.28 -27.03 -5.25
CA VAL A 2 0.94 -26.57 -6.47
C VAL A 2 2.26 -25.87 -6.12
N ARG A 3 2.38 -25.36 -4.89
CA ARG A 3 3.55 -24.66 -4.35
C ARG A 3 3.84 -25.14 -2.94
N ASP A 4 5.09 -25.14 -2.56
CA ASP A 4 5.61 -25.42 -1.23
C ASP A 4 6.12 -24.15 -0.53
N SER A 5 6.17 -23.02 -1.25
CA SER A 5 6.59 -21.72 -0.76
C SER A 5 5.82 -20.59 -1.41
N ILE A 6 5.61 -19.50 -0.68
CA ILE A 6 4.94 -18.29 -1.15
C ILE A 6 5.79 -17.08 -0.76
N ARG A 7 5.97 -16.15 -1.71
CA ARG A 7 6.64 -14.88 -1.46
C ARG A 7 5.77 -13.98 -0.58
N LEU A 8 6.36 -13.45 0.48
CA LEU A 8 5.72 -12.50 1.38
C LEU A 8 6.39 -11.12 1.27
N TYR A 9 5.66 -10.10 1.65
CA TYR A 9 6.19 -8.77 1.92
C TYR A 9 5.84 -8.33 3.34
N TRP A 10 6.68 -7.50 3.96
CA TRP A 10 6.35 -6.90 5.24
C TRP A 10 5.31 -5.80 5.03
N SER A 11 4.05 -6.09 5.36
CA SER A 11 2.96 -5.12 5.30
C SER A 11 3.02 -4.12 6.46
N HIS A 12 2.53 -2.90 6.27
CA HIS A 12 2.59 -1.80 7.26
C HIS A 12 4.00 -1.58 7.83
N CYS A 13 5.02 -1.75 6.99
CA CYS A 13 6.41 -1.64 7.40
C CYS A 13 6.70 -0.24 7.96
N GLY A 14 6.98 -0.17 9.24
CA GLY A 14 7.23 1.07 9.97
C GLY A 14 6.01 1.73 10.60
N THR A 15 4.78 1.48 10.12
CA THR A 15 3.57 2.18 10.55
C THR A 15 3.36 2.14 12.06
N TYR A 16 3.47 0.97 12.67
CA TYR A 16 3.29 0.84 14.12
C TYR A 16 4.45 1.40 14.93
N ARG A 17 5.62 1.61 14.35
CA ARG A 17 6.78 2.21 15.02
C ARG A 17 6.68 3.72 15.17
N LEU A 18 5.73 4.37 14.51
CA LEU A 18 5.48 5.80 14.69
C LEU A 18 4.98 6.09 16.11
N HIS A 19 3.97 5.34 16.58
CA HIS A 19 3.27 5.64 17.83
C HIS A 19 3.21 4.49 18.83
N HIS A 20 3.57 3.26 18.45
CA HIS A 20 3.50 2.07 19.31
C HIS A 20 4.86 1.42 19.56
N HIS A 21 5.93 2.16 19.33
CA HIS A 21 7.30 1.68 19.44
C HIS A 21 7.65 1.16 20.85
N GLU A 22 7.14 1.79 21.91
CA GLU A 22 7.35 1.35 23.30
C GLU A 22 6.74 -0.04 23.54
N VAL A 23 5.49 -0.25 23.10
CA VAL A 23 4.82 -1.56 23.24
C VAL A 23 5.52 -2.66 22.45
N LEU A 24 6.09 -2.29 21.30
CA LEU A 24 6.84 -3.21 20.45
C LEU A 24 8.27 -3.46 20.93
N GLY A 25 8.78 -2.66 21.87
CA GLY A 25 10.15 -2.74 22.34
C GLY A 25 11.20 -2.42 21.26
N VAL A 26 10.87 -1.53 20.33
CA VAL A 26 11.73 -1.13 19.20
C VAL A 26 11.91 0.39 19.16
N PRO A 27 12.95 0.92 18.50
CA PRO A 27 13.13 2.36 18.34
C PRO A 27 11.95 3.00 17.59
N GLN A 28 11.57 4.21 17.99
CA GLN A 28 10.59 5.01 17.28
C GLN A 28 11.07 5.33 15.85
N LEU A 29 10.20 5.19 14.88
CA LEU A 29 10.45 5.63 13.52
C LEU A 29 10.06 7.10 13.40
N ASN A 30 11.02 8.01 13.46
CA ASN A 30 10.80 9.46 13.51
C ASN A 30 11.67 10.26 12.53
N SER A 31 12.35 9.60 11.60
CA SER A 31 13.27 10.25 10.67
C SER A 31 13.55 9.42 9.44
N LEU A 32 14.10 10.04 8.40
CA LEU A 32 14.58 9.35 7.19
C LEU A 32 15.73 8.39 7.49
N ASP A 33 16.60 8.72 8.46
CA ASP A 33 17.62 7.77 8.91
C ASP A 33 17.02 6.53 9.56
N GLY A 34 15.93 6.71 10.31
CA GLY A 34 15.11 5.59 10.80
C GLY A 34 14.54 4.73 9.67
N CYS A 35 14.10 5.35 8.57
CA CYS A 35 13.64 4.62 7.38
C CYS A 35 14.78 3.81 6.73
N ARG A 36 16.00 4.35 6.62
CA ARG A 36 17.15 3.60 6.11
C ARG A 36 17.45 2.38 6.96
N LYS A 37 17.49 2.56 8.28
CA LYS A 37 17.72 1.45 9.22
C LYS A 37 16.64 0.38 9.12
N LEU A 38 15.37 0.78 8.99
CA LEU A 38 14.26 -0.13 8.79
C LEU A 38 14.39 -0.91 7.48
N GLY A 39 14.76 -0.25 6.39
CA GLY A 39 15.06 -0.91 5.12
C GLY A 39 16.14 -1.99 5.27
N SER A 40 17.23 -1.68 5.97
CA SER A 40 18.31 -2.64 6.24
C SER A 40 17.84 -3.82 7.11
N GLU A 41 16.95 -3.57 8.07
CA GLU A 41 16.34 -4.63 8.89
C GLU A 41 15.47 -5.57 8.04
N VAL A 42 14.69 -5.05 7.10
CA VAL A 42 13.90 -5.87 6.16
C VAL A 42 14.82 -6.77 5.34
N ALA A 43 15.89 -6.22 4.77
CA ALA A 43 16.86 -7.01 4.00
C ALA A 43 17.51 -8.11 4.85
N ALA A 44 17.89 -7.78 6.08
CA ALA A 44 18.49 -8.74 7.03
C ALA A 44 17.52 -9.84 7.47
N SER A 45 16.20 -9.60 7.44
CA SER A 45 15.17 -10.60 7.76
C SER A 45 14.96 -11.65 6.66
N GLY A 46 15.56 -11.46 5.48
CA GLY A 46 15.37 -12.32 4.32
C GLY A 46 14.10 -12.05 3.51
N LEU A 47 13.30 -11.03 3.88
CA LEU A 47 12.18 -10.58 3.07
C LEU A 47 12.68 -9.83 1.83
N THR A 48 12.01 -10.05 0.71
CA THR A 48 12.38 -9.44 -0.58
C THR A 48 11.44 -8.31 -1.01
N ALA A 49 10.51 -7.93 -0.12
CA ALA A 49 9.63 -6.80 -0.35
C ALA A 49 9.09 -6.23 0.98
N LEU A 50 8.78 -4.93 0.96
CA LEU A 50 8.11 -4.22 2.04
C LEU A 50 7.04 -3.30 1.49
N LYS A 51 5.90 -3.19 2.17
CA LYS A 51 4.82 -2.23 1.90
C LYS A 51 4.74 -1.23 3.05
N THR A 52 4.82 0.05 2.74
CA THR A 52 4.74 1.15 3.71
C THR A 52 3.58 2.06 3.42
N ASN A 53 3.08 2.74 4.44
CA ASN A 53 2.16 3.87 4.28
C ASN A 53 2.94 5.18 4.14
N MET A 54 2.25 6.29 3.99
CA MET A 54 2.85 7.62 3.87
C MET A 54 3.17 8.20 5.25
N PHE A 55 4.43 8.56 5.50
CA PHE A 55 4.89 9.14 6.76
C PHE A 55 5.35 10.58 6.56
N LEU A 56 5.08 11.42 7.56
CA LEU A 56 5.55 12.79 7.63
C LEU A 56 6.46 12.97 8.86
N PHE A 57 7.63 13.53 8.64
CA PHE A 57 8.62 13.86 9.66
C PHE A 57 8.86 15.39 9.64
N ASP A 58 7.93 16.17 10.19
CA ASP A 58 7.92 17.63 10.14
C ASP A 58 8.66 18.31 11.31
N GLY A 59 9.49 17.58 12.03
CA GLY A 59 10.23 18.07 13.20
C GLY A 59 9.48 17.99 14.52
N ASN A 60 8.20 17.64 14.50
CA ASN A 60 7.37 17.29 15.63
C ASN A 60 7.29 15.76 15.80
N GLU A 61 6.19 15.27 16.33
CA GLU A 61 5.95 13.84 16.35
C GLU A 61 5.75 13.29 14.94
N PRO A 62 6.33 12.10 14.62
CA PRO A 62 6.13 11.48 13.33
C PRO A 62 4.66 11.13 13.13
N LYS A 63 4.14 11.31 11.91
CA LYS A 63 2.74 11.08 11.58
C LYS A 63 2.59 10.16 10.39
N MET A 64 1.60 9.28 10.46
CA MET A 64 1.05 8.65 9.26
C MET A 64 0.10 9.64 8.60
N TYR A 65 0.29 9.90 7.31
CA TYR A 65 -0.62 10.75 6.56
C TYR A 65 -1.93 9.99 6.27
N MET A 66 -3.02 10.48 6.83
CA MET A 66 -4.33 9.83 6.77
C MET A 66 -5.45 10.82 6.49
N ALA A 67 -5.28 11.66 5.49
CA ALA A 67 -6.24 12.71 5.14
C ALA A 67 -7.67 12.18 4.90
N GLY A 68 -7.79 11.04 4.24
CA GLY A 68 -9.09 10.43 3.93
C GLY A 68 -9.79 9.80 5.15
N PHE A 69 -9.07 9.61 6.26
CA PHE A 69 -9.59 8.95 7.47
C PHE A 69 -9.59 9.87 8.69
N SER A 70 -9.01 11.07 8.60
CA SER A 70 -8.91 11.95 9.75
C SER A 70 -10.28 12.42 10.19
N THR A 71 -10.65 12.07 11.42
CA THR A 71 -11.84 12.55 12.12
C THR A 71 -11.50 13.67 13.10
N ARG A 72 -10.22 13.97 13.33
CA ARG A 72 -9.77 15.00 14.26
C ARG A 72 -9.75 16.34 13.56
N ARG A 73 -10.40 17.34 14.18
CA ARG A 73 -10.48 18.71 13.65
C ARG A 73 -9.11 19.38 13.51
N GLU A 74 -8.16 19.00 14.33
CA GLU A 74 -6.75 19.45 14.35
C GLU A 74 -5.94 18.88 13.17
N ASP A 75 -6.33 17.71 12.66
CA ASP A 75 -5.70 17.06 11.51
C ASP A 75 -6.29 17.54 10.17
N GLN A 76 -7.41 18.30 10.22
CA GLN A 76 -8.11 18.84 9.05
C GLN A 76 -7.55 20.21 8.63
N GLY A 77 -6.28 20.46 8.87
CA GLY A 77 -5.64 21.77 8.72
C GLY A 77 -5.51 22.33 7.30
N SER A 78 -5.95 21.60 6.27
CA SER A 78 -5.88 22.05 4.88
C SER A 78 -7.11 21.61 4.09
N TRP A 79 -7.63 22.49 3.27
CA TRP A 79 -8.82 22.32 2.43
C TRP A 79 -8.63 21.31 1.28
N ASP A 80 -7.41 21.02 0.96
CA ASP A 80 -6.96 20.29 -0.23
C ASP A 80 -6.49 18.87 0.08
N LEU A 81 -6.57 18.42 1.34
CA LEU A 81 -6.03 17.15 1.79
C LEU A 81 -6.47 15.93 0.96
N ALA A 82 -7.74 15.85 0.59
CA ALA A 82 -8.26 14.72 -0.16
C ALA A 82 -8.19 14.89 -1.68
N LEU A 83 -8.09 16.12 -2.18
CA LEU A 83 -8.10 16.42 -3.62
C LEU A 83 -6.68 16.58 -4.17
N ASN A 84 -5.86 17.33 -3.47
CA ASN A 84 -4.52 17.68 -3.91
C ASN A 84 -3.52 17.50 -2.76
N PRO A 85 -2.71 16.45 -2.78
CA PRO A 85 -1.57 16.41 -1.88
C PRO A 85 -0.70 17.64 -2.18
N HIS A 86 -0.46 18.48 -1.18
CA HIS A 86 0.42 19.64 -1.38
C HIS A 86 1.87 19.15 -1.60
N ASP A 87 2.68 19.98 -2.24
CA ASP A 87 4.05 19.62 -2.64
C ASP A 87 4.89 19.06 -1.48
N GLY A 88 4.68 19.54 -0.26
CA GLY A 88 5.37 19.05 0.92
C GLY A 88 5.06 17.59 1.26
N VAL A 89 3.81 17.12 1.05
CA VAL A 89 3.44 15.70 1.26
C VAL A 89 4.12 14.83 0.20
N THR A 90 4.05 15.25 -1.06
CA THR A 90 4.67 14.51 -2.16
C THR A 90 6.18 14.38 -1.98
N ALA A 91 6.85 15.46 -1.60
CA ALA A 91 8.29 15.48 -1.33
C ALA A 91 8.64 14.58 -0.13
N ALA A 92 7.91 14.68 0.98
CA ALA A 92 8.16 13.88 2.17
C ALA A 92 8.00 12.37 1.90
N VAL A 93 6.97 11.98 1.15
CA VAL A 93 6.74 10.58 0.76
C VAL A 93 7.85 10.09 -0.18
N ARG A 94 8.28 10.93 -1.13
CA ARG A 94 9.42 10.62 -2.00
C ARG A 94 10.69 10.35 -1.19
N ASP A 95 11.03 11.25 -0.27
CA ASP A 95 12.22 11.12 0.58
C ASP A 95 12.15 9.87 1.46
N GLN A 96 10.98 9.56 2.01
CA GLN A 96 10.73 8.34 2.77
C GLN A 96 11.00 7.08 1.94
N LEU A 97 10.43 7.02 0.73
CA LEU A 97 10.59 5.85 -0.16
C LEU A 97 12.04 5.67 -0.59
N MET A 98 12.73 6.75 -0.95
CA MET A 98 14.15 6.72 -1.28
C MET A 98 15.00 6.24 -0.10
N ALA A 99 14.72 6.70 1.11
CA ALA A 99 15.43 6.27 2.32
C ALA A 99 15.21 4.78 2.61
N LEU A 100 13.99 4.27 2.44
CA LEU A 100 13.69 2.84 2.57
C LEU A 100 14.43 2.01 1.51
N GLN A 101 14.43 2.45 0.24
CA GLN A 101 15.14 1.77 -0.86
C GLN A 101 16.65 1.77 -0.63
N GLU A 102 17.23 2.90 -0.21
CA GLU A 102 18.65 3.02 0.12
C GLU A 102 19.06 2.02 1.19
N GLY A 103 18.29 1.92 2.26
CA GLY A 103 18.57 0.99 3.35
C GLY A 103 18.35 -0.48 2.99
N ALA A 104 17.32 -0.77 2.22
CA ALA A 104 16.91 -2.13 1.86
C ALA A 104 17.80 -2.75 0.76
N GLY A 105 18.39 -1.90 -0.08
CA GLY A 105 19.18 -2.35 -1.22
C GLY A 105 18.33 -2.85 -2.40
N PRO A 106 18.96 -3.20 -3.53
CA PRO A 106 18.27 -3.47 -4.80
C PRO A 106 17.43 -4.75 -4.80
N GLU A 107 17.71 -5.70 -3.93
CA GLU A 107 17.03 -7.00 -3.86
C GLU A 107 15.66 -6.92 -3.19
N VAL A 108 15.41 -5.87 -2.39
CA VAL A 108 14.14 -5.67 -1.70
C VAL A 108 13.29 -4.65 -2.46
N LYS A 109 12.09 -5.04 -2.86
CA LYS A 109 11.14 -4.14 -3.54
C LYS A 109 10.31 -3.36 -2.53
N VAL A 110 10.10 -2.08 -2.81
CA VAL A 110 9.27 -1.20 -2.00
C VAL A 110 7.91 -1.02 -2.66
N LEU A 111 6.86 -1.05 -1.85
CA LEU A 111 5.48 -0.84 -2.22
C LEU A 111 4.93 0.31 -1.39
N LEU A 112 4.08 1.14 -1.99
CA LEU A 112 3.42 2.25 -1.30
C LEU A 112 1.92 2.01 -1.23
N ASP A 113 1.39 2.03 -0.02
CA ASP A 113 -0.03 1.98 0.27
C ASP A 113 -0.53 3.38 0.60
N MET A 114 -1.36 3.92 -0.29
CA MET A 114 -1.94 5.25 -0.16
C MET A 114 -3.35 5.23 0.44
N ASN A 115 -3.89 4.03 0.71
CA ASN A 115 -5.24 3.84 1.28
C ASN A 115 -6.31 4.69 0.55
N PHE A 116 -7.35 5.14 1.28
CA PHE A 116 -8.39 6.08 0.81
C PHE A 116 -8.01 7.56 0.99
N ASN A 117 -6.73 7.91 0.96
CA ASN A 117 -6.29 9.25 1.34
C ASN A 117 -6.63 10.36 0.34
N PHE A 118 -6.88 10.01 -0.93
CA PHE A 118 -7.12 11.03 -1.95
C PHE A 118 -8.39 10.77 -2.76
N LYS A 119 -8.80 11.76 -3.51
CA LYS A 119 -9.69 11.63 -4.66
C LYS A 119 -8.86 11.41 -5.92
N THR A 120 -9.49 11.16 -7.04
CA THR A 120 -8.84 10.79 -8.32
C THR A 120 -7.66 11.71 -8.67
N GLU A 121 -7.86 13.03 -8.61
CA GLU A 121 -6.80 14.00 -8.95
C GLU A 121 -5.61 13.95 -7.97
N GLY A 122 -5.86 13.70 -6.69
CA GLY A 122 -4.80 13.54 -5.70
C GLY A 122 -3.96 12.29 -5.97
N TYR A 123 -4.60 11.17 -6.29
CA TYR A 123 -3.88 9.95 -6.71
C TYR A 123 -3.08 10.17 -8.00
N LEU A 124 -3.67 10.84 -9.01
CA LEU A 124 -2.97 11.17 -10.27
C LEU A 124 -1.72 12.00 -10.00
N THR A 125 -1.80 12.98 -9.10
CA THR A 125 -0.66 13.80 -8.68
C THR A 125 0.43 12.94 -8.04
N MET A 126 0.06 12.08 -7.08
CA MET A 126 1.00 11.23 -6.36
C MET A 126 1.68 10.21 -7.30
N VAL A 127 0.91 9.46 -8.09
CA VAL A 127 1.49 8.43 -8.96
C VAL A 127 2.44 9.04 -9.99
N ARG A 128 2.10 10.18 -10.59
CA ARG A 128 2.97 10.87 -11.55
C ARG A 128 4.27 11.36 -10.91
N ALA A 129 4.19 11.87 -9.68
CA ALA A 129 5.35 12.41 -8.98
C ALA A 129 6.31 11.32 -8.46
N LEU A 130 5.84 10.08 -8.29
CA LEU A 130 6.60 8.97 -7.70
C LEU A 130 6.91 7.83 -8.68
N ASP A 131 6.44 7.92 -9.93
CA ASP A 131 6.53 6.83 -10.93
C ASP A 131 7.96 6.46 -11.34
N ASP A 132 8.91 7.37 -11.16
CA ASP A 132 10.33 7.16 -11.44
C ASP A 132 11.10 6.39 -10.36
N LEU A 133 10.47 6.13 -9.20
CA LEU A 133 11.12 5.43 -8.08
C LEU A 133 11.21 3.91 -8.27
N GLY A 134 10.57 3.34 -9.29
CA GLY A 134 10.63 1.91 -9.58
C GLY A 134 10.02 1.04 -8.49
N LEU A 135 8.93 1.49 -7.88
CA LEU A 135 8.18 0.73 -6.87
C LEU A 135 7.61 -0.55 -7.48
N MET A 136 7.35 -1.54 -6.65
CA MET A 136 6.70 -2.78 -7.08
C MET A 136 5.24 -2.55 -7.45
N TRP A 137 4.51 -1.73 -6.65
CA TRP A 137 3.20 -1.18 -6.98
C TRP A 137 2.84 0.02 -6.11
N PHE A 138 1.86 0.80 -6.59
CA PHE A 138 1.04 1.68 -5.76
C PHE A 138 -0.23 0.94 -5.36
N GLU A 139 -0.57 0.93 -4.08
CA GLU A 139 -1.84 0.41 -3.58
C GLU A 139 -2.79 1.59 -3.34
N ILE A 140 -3.95 1.52 -3.97
CA ILE A 140 -4.93 2.61 -4.01
C ILE A 140 -6.31 2.03 -3.78
N ASP A 141 -7.01 2.55 -2.79
CA ASP A 141 -8.37 2.17 -2.49
C ASP A 141 -9.37 3.17 -3.08
N THR A 142 -10.27 2.64 -3.89
CA THR A 142 -11.39 3.38 -4.46
C THR A 142 -12.52 2.42 -4.81
N TYR A 143 -13.75 2.91 -4.77
CA TYR A 143 -14.93 2.18 -5.24
C TYR A 143 -15.31 2.51 -6.68
N ASP A 144 -14.51 3.34 -7.36
CA ASP A 144 -14.75 3.76 -8.74
C ASP A 144 -13.75 3.09 -9.70
N PRO A 145 -14.19 2.08 -10.48
CA PRO A 145 -13.31 1.36 -11.40
C PRO A 145 -12.84 2.23 -12.58
N GLU A 146 -13.61 3.26 -12.99
CA GLU A 146 -13.19 4.14 -14.06
C GLU A 146 -12.08 5.07 -13.62
N ALA A 147 -12.23 5.65 -12.42
CA ALA A 147 -11.18 6.46 -11.81
C ALA A 147 -9.88 5.66 -11.62
N LEU A 148 -9.97 4.42 -11.11
CA LEU A 148 -8.81 3.58 -10.91
C LEU A 148 -8.11 3.23 -12.23
N ARG A 149 -8.87 2.91 -13.27
CA ARG A 149 -8.34 2.66 -14.63
C ARG A 149 -7.58 3.88 -15.15
N ASP A 150 -8.10 5.08 -14.95
CA ASP A 150 -7.47 6.30 -15.43
C ASP A 150 -6.19 6.60 -14.65
N ILE A 151 -6.16 6.34 -13.34
CA ILE A 151 -4.95 6.41 -12.53
C ILE A 151 -3.91 5.38 -13.03
N ARG A 152 -4.31 4.12 -13.24
CA ARG A 152 -3.42 3.07 -13.77
C ARG A 152 -2.77 3.48 -15.10
N ARG A 153 -3.51 4.13 -15.99
CA ARG A 153 -2.98 4.60 -17.28
C ARG A 153 -2.04 5.78 -17.17
N ALA A 154 -2.02 6.49 -16.04
CA ALA A 154 -1.22 7.68 -15.83
C ALA A 154 0.20 7.40 -15.34
N CYS A 155 0.53 6.16 -14.98
CA CYS A 155 1.85 5.75 -14.49
C CYS A 155 2.30 4.42 -15.11
N LYS A 156 3.59 4.10 -14.98
CA LYS A 156 4.20 2.84 -15.41
C LYS A 156 4.27 1.84 -14.26
N THR A 157 4.36 2.33 -13.03
CA THR A 157 4.34 1.52 -11.83
C THR A 157 3.00 0.79 -11.73
N PRO A 158 2.98 -0.53 -11.51
CA PRO A 158 1.75 -1.30 -11.36
C PRO A 158 0.82 -0.73 -10.29
N ILE A 159 -0.48 -0.86 -10.50
CA ILE A 159 -1.51 -0.50 -9.52
C ILE A 159 -2.08 -1.76 -8.87
N ALA A 160 -2.12 -1.76 -7.54
CA ALA A 160 -2.84 -2.74 -6.74
C ALA A 160 -4.07 -2.09 -6.07
N SER A 161 -5.16 -2.83 -5.94
CA SER A 161 -6.41 -2.30 -5.36
C SER A 161 -7.39 -3.41 -5.02
N CYS A 162 -8.53 -3.03 -4.47
CA CYS A 162 -9.72 -3.86 -4.25
C CYS A 162 -9.80 -4.56 -2.90
N GLU A 163 -8.91 -4.30 -1.92
CA GLU A 163 -8.97 -4.96 -0.61
C GLU A 163 -10.30 -4.78 0.11
N SER A 164 -10.99 -3.66 -0.14
CA SER A 164 -12.26 -3.31 0.50
C SER A 164 -13.50 -3.87 -0.20
N LEU A 165 -13.34 -4.68 -1.26
CA LEU A 165 -14.44 -5.21 -2.04
C LEU A 165 -14.93 -6.57 -1.53
N TYR A 166 -16.25 -6.80 -1.65
CA TYR A 166 -16.90 -8.03 -1.25
C TYR A 166 -17.49 -8.79 -2.43
N GLY A 167 -17.07 -10.04 -2.57
CA GLY A 167 -17.59 -10.97 -3.55
C GLY A 167 -17.35 -10.58 -5.00
N ARG A 168 -17.48 -11.54 -5.89
CA ARG A 168 -17.21 -11.40 -7.33
C ARG A 168 -17.98 -10.27 -8.01
N ARG A 169 -19.16 -9.93 -7.50
CA ARG A 169 -19.99 -8.87 -8.11
C ARG A 169 -19.34 -7.50 -8.01
N GLN A 170 -18.63 -7.23 -6.90
CA GLN A 170 -17.92 -5.96 -6.73
C GLN A 170 -16.59 -5.95 -7.48
N TYR A 171 -15.88 -7.07 -7.55
CA TYR A 171 -14.63 -7.17 -8.32
C TYR A 171 -14.87 -7.10 -9.84
N LYS A 172 -15.99 -7.62 -10.34
CA LYS A 172 -16.26 -7.74 -11.77
C LYS A 172 -16.03 -6.44 -12.56
N PRO A 173 -16.62 -5.29 -12.22
CA PRO A 173 -16.42 -4.06 -13.01
C PRO A 173 -14.96 -3.59 -13.01
N PHE A 174 -14.19 -3.83 -11.97
CA PHE A 174 -12.77 -3.51 -11.91
C PHE A 174 -11.94 -4.38 -12.86
N LEU A 175 -12.24 -5.68 -12.91
CA LEU A 175 -11.59 -6.62 -13.82
C LEU A 175 -11.93 -6.31 -15.28
N GLU A 176 -13.22 -6.11 -15.60
CA GLU A 176 -13.70 -5.80 -16.95
C GLU A 176 -13.08 -4.53 -17.53
N GLN A 177 -12.73 -3.57 -16.68
CA GLN A 177 -12.10 -2.32 -17.10
C GLN A 177 -10.57 -2.37 -17.07
N HIS A 178 -9.98 -3.51 -16.66
CA HIS A 178 -8.54 -3.60 -16.38
C HIS A 178 -8.06 -2.44 -15.49
N ALA A 179 -8.79 -2.20 -14.42
CA ALA A 179 -8.58 -1.02 -13.57
C ALA A 179 -7.32 -1.12 -12.69
N MET A 180 -6.78 -2.33 -12.48
CA MET A 180 -5.55 -2.59 -11.72
C MET A 180 -4.72 -3.69 -12.37
N ASP A 181 -3.48 -3.84 -11.92
CA ASP A 181 -2.54 -4.91 -12.32
C ASP A 181 -2.52 -6.04 -11.30
N VAL A 182 -2.86 -5.71 -10.03
CA VAL A 182 -2.93 -6.66 -8.92
C VAL A 182 -4.24 -6.47 -8.17
N ALA A 183 -5.08 -7.50 -8.16
CA ALA A 183 -6.30 -7.54 -7.35
C ALA A 183 -5.95 -7.98 -5.93
N ILE A 184 -6.13 -7.09 -4.97
CA ILE A 184 -5.98 -7.40 -3.55
C ILE A 184 -7.27 -8.05 -3.07
N ILE A 185 -7.16 -9.22 -2.44
CA ILE A 185 -8.31 -9.99 -1.95
C ILE A 185 -8.19 -10.15 -0.44
N ASP A 186 -9.11 -9.57 0.32
CA ASP A 186 -9.19 -9.85 1.74
C ASP A 186 -9.90 -11.19 1.97
N VAL A 187 -9.11 -12.22 2.28
CA VAL A 187 -9.61 -13.58 2.44
C VAL A 187 -10.52 -13.74 3.67
N PRO A 188 -10.21 -13.16 4.84
CA PRO A 188 -11.15 -13.16 5.96
C PRO A 188 -12.51 -12.53 5.66
N TRP A 189 -12.54 -11.46 4.86
CA TRP A 189 -13.79 -10.79 4.51
C TRP A 189 -14.61 -11.55 3.48
N ASN A 190 -13.94 -12.18 2.52
CA ASN A 190 -14.62 -12.89 1.43
C ASN A 190 -14.86 -14.37 1.73
N GLY A 191 -14.10 -14.95 2.66
CA GLY A 191 -14.02 -16.39 2.86
C GLY A 191 -13.23 -17.11 1.77
N ILE A 192 -12.66 -18.26 2.09
CA ILE A 192 -11.74 -19.00 1.19
C ILE A 192 -12.40 -19.31 -0.15
N LEU A 193 -13.63 -19.83 -0.16
CA LEU A 193 -14.29 -20.26 -1.40
C LEU A 193 -14.60 -19.10 -2.33
N GLU A 194 -15.02 -17.95 -1.82
CA GLU A 194 -15.30 -16.79 -2.65
C GLU A 194 -14.00 -16.14 -3.13
N SER A 195 -12.96 -16.10 -2.30
CA SER A 195 -11.63 -15.62 -2.67
C SER A 195 -11.02 -16.43 -3.83
N LEU A 196 -11.14 -17.76 -3.81
CA LEU A 196 -10.72 -18.62 -4.91
C LEU A 196 -11.49 -18.33 -6.19
N LYS A 197 -12.79 -18.04 -6.10
CA LYS A 197 -13.60 -17.69 -7.28
C LYS A 197 -13.25 -16.30 -7.82
N ILE A 198 -12.92 -15.35 -6.95
CA ILE A 198 -12.41 -14.02 -7.36
C ILE A 198 -11.08 -14.20 -8.09
N ALA A 199 -10.15 -14.99 -7.54
CA ALA A 199 -8.87 -15.27 -8.17
C ALA A 199 -9.03 -15.94 -9.55
N ALA A 200 -9.90 -16.97 -9.64
CA ALA A 200 -10.22 -17.62 -10.91
C ALA A 200 -10.90 -16.68 -11.93
N MET A 201 -11.63 -15.66 -11.44
CA MET A 201 -12.22 -14.65 -12.30
C MET A 201 -11.18 -13.62 -12.78
N ALA A 202 -10.12 -13.35 -12.03
CA ALA A 202 -9.05 -12.44 -12.42
C ALA A 202 -8.12 -13.05 -13.49
N GLU A 203 -7.96 -14.38 -13.50
CA GLU A 203 -7.07 -15.09 -14.43
C GLU A 203 -7.32 -14.77 -15.92
N PRO A 204 -8.55 -14.87 -16.48
CA PRO A 204 -8.79 -14.56 -17.89
C PRO A 204 -8.58 -13.08 -18.25
N TYR A 205 -8.47 -12.19 -17.28
CA TYR A 205 -8.09 -10.78 -17.49
C TYR A 205 -6.58 -10.55 -17.35
N GLU A 206 -5.80 -11.60 -17.09
CA GLU A 206 -4.34 -11.54 -16.85
C GLU A 206 -3.97 -10.60 -15.68
N ILE A 207 -4.84 -10.50 -14.67
CA ILE A 207 -4.64 -9.70 -13.48
C ILE A 207 -4.13 -10.62 -12.36
N ASN A 208 -2.97 -10.27 -11.78
CA ASN A 208 -2.41 -10.97 -10.64
C ASN A 208 -3.28 -10.79 -9.39
N VAL A 209 -3.16 -11.72 -8.44
CA VAL A 209 -3.82 -11.61 -7.14
C VAL A 209 -2.81 -11.58 -6.01
N ALA A 210 -3.11 -10.79 -4.98
CA ALA A 210 -2.34 -10.75 -3.74
C ALA A 210 -3.32 -10.75 -2.56
N PRO A 211 -3.28 -11.76 -1.67
CA PRO A 211 -4.14 -11.78 -0.50
C PRO A 211 -3.76 -10.65 0.48
N HIS A 212 -4.79 -9.89 0.90
CA HIS A 212 -4.65 -8.92 1.98
C HIS A 212 -4.63 -9.64 3.33
N ASN A 213 -3.64 -9.30 4.15
CA ASN A 213 -3.55 -9.88 5.49
C ASN A 213 -2.82 -8.94 6.46
N PHE A 214 -3.53 -8.40 7.45
CA PHE A 214 -2.95 -7.71 8.59
C PHE A 214 -3.58 -8.14 9.94
N TYR A 215 -4.17 -9.32 9.95
CA TYR A 215 -4.88 -9.93 11.07
C TYR A 215 -3.98 -10.91 11.83
N GLY A 216 -4.60 -11.88 12.49
CA GLY A 216 -3.90 -12.93 13.23
C GLY A 216 -3.49 -14.14 12.37
N HIS A 217 -2.90 -15.14 13.02
CA HIS A 217 -2.32 -16.32 12.36
C HIS A 217 -3.31 -17.11 11.51
N LEU A 218 -4.60 -17.18 11.91
CA LEU A 218 -5.61 -17.88 11.11
C LEU A 218 -5.79 -17.23 9.74
N SER A 219 -5.80 -15.90 9.69
CA SER A 219 -5.88 -15.16 8.42
C SER A 219 -4.68 -15.46 7.52
N THR A 220 -3.49 -15.56 8.08
CA THR A 220 -2.29 -15.95 7.33
C THR A 220 -2.44 -17.34 6.70
N LEU A 221 -2.94 -18.32 7.46
CA LEU A 221 -3.19 -19.66 6.94
C LEU A 221 -4.30 -19.71 5.89
N MET A 222 -5.34 -18.87 6.02
CA MET A 222 -6.41 -18.76 5.03
C MET A 222 -5.92 -18.11 3.73
N SER A 223 -4.94 -17.22 3.82
CA SER A 223 -4.41 -16.46 2.68
C SER A 223 -3.30 -17.19 1.92
N ALA A 224 -2.66 -18.16 2.56
CA ALA A 224 -1.61 -19.00 1.99
C ALA A 224 -2.19 -20.18 1.19
#